data_c9fcc319c85deb4232cfecd2a0c1b470
#
_entry.id   c9fcc319c85deb4232cfecd2a0c1b470
#
_cell.length_a   1.000
_cell.length_b   1.000
_cell.length_c   1.000
_cell.angle_alpha   90.00
_cell.angle_beta   90.00
_cell.angle_gamma   90.00
#
_symmetry.space_group_name_H-M   'P 1'
#
loop_
_entity.id
_entity.type
_entity.pdbx_description
1 polymer ?
#
loop_
_entity_poly.entity_id
_entity_poly.type
_entity_poly.pdbx_seq_one_letter_code
_entity_poly.pdbx_strand_id
1 'polypeptide(L)'
;MALPINIESLLSGSAVESNQLEYKEGWNPDTIYRSICAFANDFEDTGGGYIIVGVKEEHGHAVRPVLGVNPNLIEQIEKDMVGYNNLIRPYYQPRLFIEEVDGKTILVIKVTAGERRPYKVPDRITAKQKDFNYYIRYNSSSIVPKDEYERELINLANRTPFDDRGNDQISLRDISATLLRDFLVEVGSDLADQDLSGENLKIVLDQMDLLETTPEGFKVKNVAAMMFCEHPEKFFKMTQVEIVIFPKGRLQDPDNMIEVAPIRGCVPKMIRDTMNYLKTNIIQKTIHKPEDTERSVVTYNYPYQALEEAVVNSLYHRSYIEREPVEITIEPDKISILNFGGPNHTISMQAIKEARMLRSRRYTNRRLGEFLKELDLTEGRATGIPTIQQKLQENGSPRATIETDEERTYFLIDIPCNLDYIGVPIGKECKKECKKECKKEQSELQMLIMGALSENAKLTIPELARMMGISARKISQELKSLQEEFQVLKREGGRKNGYWVVLNHDV
;
A
#
# COMPACT_ATOMS: atom_id res chain seq x y z
N MET A 1 21.36 -21.17 15.63
CA MET A 1 19.88 -21.02 15.59
C MET A 1 19.34 -22.39 15.97
N ALA A 2 18.35 -22.51 16.85
CA ALA A 2 17.82 -23.82 17.25
C ALA A 2 16.86 -24.36 16.17
N LEU A 3 16.85 -25.73 16.04
CA LEU A 3 15.88 -26.42 15.17
C LEU A 3 14.46 -26.18 15.71
N PRO A 4 13.48 -25.82 14.90
CA PRO A 4 12.13 -25.47 15.37
C PRO A 4 11.26 -26.66 15.74
N ILE A 5 11.71 -27.88 15.45
CA ILE A 5 11.04 -29.15 15.78
C ILE A 5 12.01 -30.06 16.56
N ASN A 6 11.47 -30.95 17.38
CA ASN A 6 12.31 -31.94 18.06
C ASN A 6 12.83 -32.97 17.07
N ILE A 7 14.16 -33.08 16.93
CA ILE A 7 14.81 -34.02 16.00
C ILE A 7 14.37 -35.48 16.25
N GLU A 8 14.14 -35.86 17.50
CA GLU A 8 13.69 -37.23 17.83
C GLU A 8 12.30 -37.54 17.25
N SER A 9 11.44 -36.53 17.08
CA SER A 9 10.14 -36.71 16.43
C SER A 9 10.27 -37.03 14.94
N LEU A 10 11.31 -36.51 14.28
CA LEU A 10 11.61 -36.79 12.87
C LEU A 10 12.32 -38.14 12.65
N LEU A 11 12.91 -38.70 13.71
CA LEU A 11 13.64 -40.00 13.68
C LEU A 11 12.87 -41.13 14.38
N SER A 12 11.67 -40.83 14.90
CA SER A 12 10.84 -41.83 15.60
C SER A 12 10.38 -42.94 14.65
N GLY A 13 10.13 -44.14 15.19
CA GLY A 13 9.61 -45.25 14.39
C GLY A 13 8.23 -45.00 13.77
N SER A 14 7.54 -43.91 14.17
CA SER A 14 6.28 -43.46 13.56
C SER A 14 6.48 -42.44 12.41
N ALA A 15 7.69 -41.84 12.29
CA ALA A 15 8.02 -40.96 11.18
C ALA A 15 8.36 -41.79 9.94
N VAL A 16 7.73 -41.48 8.82
CA VAL A 16 7.92 -42.16 7.53
C VAL A 16 8.38 -41.14 6.52
N GLU A 17 9.34 -41.56 5.67
CA GLU A 17 9.73 -40.74 4.50
C GLU A 17 8.48 -40.42 3.68
N SER A 18 8.26 -39.15 3.38
CA SER A 18 6.99 -38.67 2.84
C SER A 18 7.19 -37.42 1.95
N ASN A 19 6.10 -36.79 1.60
CA ASN A 19 6.10 -35.47 0.94
C ASN A 19 6.69 -34.34 1.80
N GLN A 20 6.94 -34.55 3.11
CA GLN A 20 7.53 -33.53 4.02
C GLN A 20 8.87 -34.00 4.66
N LEU A 21 9.30 -35.23 4.47
CA LEU A 21 10.48 -35.79 5.12
C LEU A 21 11.31 -36.62 4.14
N GLU A 22 12.62 -36.41 4.14
CA GLU A 22 13.57 -37.11 3.30
C GLU A 22 14.80 -37.52 4.13
N TYR A 23 15.26 -38.75 4.04
CA TYR A 23 16.49 -39.24 4.65
C TYR A 23 17.60 -39.40 3.60
N LYS A 24 18.83 -39.07 3.97
CA LYS A 24 20.03 -39.29 3.14
C LYS A 24 21.16 -39.87 3.96
N GLU A 25 21.76 -40.93 3.49
CA GLU A 25 22.89 -41.58 4.18
C GLU A 25 24.11 -40.65 4.31
N GLY A 26 24.34 -39.80 3.34
CA GLY A 26 25.46 -38.86 3.32
C GLY A 26 25.23 -37.65 2.43
N TRP A 27 26.22 -36.75 2.39
CA TRP A 27 26.17 -35.57 1.59
C TRP A 27 26.30 -35.86 0.10
N ASN A 28 25.20 -35.79 -0.62
CA ASN A 28 25.14 -35.84 -2.08
C ASN A 28 24.39 -34.61 -2.60
N PRO A 29 25.11 -33.56 -3.02
CA PRO A 29 24.48 -32.30 -3.41
C PRO A 29 23.54 -32.45 -4.60
N ASP A 30 23.81 -33.33 -5.57
CA ASP A 30 22.94 -33.50 -6.73
C ASP A 30 21.53 -33.97 -6.33
N THR A 31 21.42 -34.94 -5.43
CA THR A 31 20.11 -35.46 -4.95
C THR A 31 19.47 -34.53 -3.91
N ILE A 32 20.27 -33.95 -3.02
CA ILE A 32 19.79 -33.05 -1.97
C ILE A 32 19.15 -31.80 -2.59
N TYR A 33 19.77 -31.19 -3.61
CA TYR A 33 19.23 -29.99 -4.23
C TYR A 33 17.98 -30.25 -5.09
N ARG A 34 17.81 -31.47 -5.62
CA ARG A 34 16.52 -31.88 -6.21
C ARG A 34 15.43 -31.93 -5.14
N SER A 35 15.71 -32.48 -3.96
CA SER A 35 14.77 -32.51 -2.85
C SER A 35 14.50 -31.11 -2.28
N ILE A 36 15.51 -30.22 -2.17
CA ILE A 36 15.33 -28.82 -1.81
C ILE A 36 14.38 -28.12 -2.81
N CYS A 37 14.61 -28.31 -4.11
CA CYS A 37 13.75 -27.73 -5.13
C CYS A 37 12.31 -28.25 -5.02
N ALA A 38 12.13 -29.56 -4.80
CA ALA A 38 10.83 -30.18 -4.72
C ALA A 38 10.05 -29.71 -3.48
N PHE A 39 10.69 -29.60 -2.32
CA PHE A 39 10.09 -29.04 -1.11
C PHE A 39 9.80 -27.54 -1.23
N ALA A 40 10.69 -26.76 -1.87
CA ALA A 40 10.46 -25.34 -2.11
C ALA A 40 9.28 -25.09 -3.07
N ASN A 41 9.06 -25.99 -4.03
CA ASN A 41 7.91 -25.97 -4.93
C ASN A 41 6.60 -26.34 -4.24
N ASP A 42 6.67 -27.13 -3.18
CA ASP A 42 5.53 -27.45 -2.32
C ASP A 42 4.24 -27.77 -3.10
N PHE A 43 4.36 -28.77 -3.97
CA PHE A 43 3.32 -29.11 -4.95
C PHE A 43 1.98 -29.52 -4.29
N GLU A 44 2.05 -30.16 -3.13
CA GLU A 44 0.88 -30.59 -2.36
C GLU A 44 0.42 -29.60 -1.28
N ASP A 45 1.03 -28.37 -1.26
CA ASP A 45 0.70 -27.28 -0.33
C ASP A 45 0.79 -27.70 1.16
N THR A 46 1.87 -28.39 1.51
CA THR A 46 2.15 -28.94 2.85
C THR A 46 3.08 -28.08 3.70
N GLY A 47 3.54 -26.93 3.18
CA GLY A 47 4.42 -25.98 3.87
C GLY A 47 5.93 -26.27 3.71
N GLY A 48 6.31 -27.23 2.84
CA GLY A 48 7.70 -27.63 2.61
C GLY A 48 8.10 -28.89 3.36
N GLY A 49 9.38 -29.03 3.80
CA GLY A 49 9.82 -30.25 4.45
C GLY A 49 11.21 -30.20 5.05
N TYR A 50 11.68 -31.35 5.48
CA TYR A 50 12.98 -31.59 6.11
C TYR A 50 13.78 -32.63 5.34
N ILE A 51 15.07 -32.38 5.15
CA ILE A 51 16.03 -33.35 4.61
C ILE A 51 17.04 -33.62 5.73
N ILE A 52 17.15 -34.89 6.13
CA ILE A 52 18.06 -35.31 7.20
C ILE A 52 19.20 -36.07 6.57
N VAL A 53 20.41 -35.56 6.73
CA VAL A 53 21.64 -36.15 6.14
C VAL A 53 22.45 -36.78 7.25
N GLY A 54 22.95 -38.01 6.99
CA GLY A 54 23.63 -38.88 7.95
C GLY A 54 22.70 -39.93 8.51
N VAL A 55 21.57 -40.19 7.88
CA VAL A 55 20.57 -41.16 8.32
C VAL A 55 20.27 -42.14 7.17
N LYS A 56 20.39 -43.43 7.45
CA LYS A 56 19.95 -44.49 6.53
C LYS A 56 18.45 -44.70 6.64
N GLU A 57 17.79 -44.89 5.53
CA GLU A 57 16.37 -45.24 5.43
C GLU A 57 16.22 -46.72 5.11
N GLU A 58 15.27 -47.39 5.78
CA GLU A 58 14.78 -48.74 5.42
C GLU A 58 13.24 -48.74 5.54
N HIS A 59 12.56 -49.10 4.46
CA HIS A 59 11.10 -49.15 4.38
C HIS A 59 10.40 -47.83 4.78
N GLY A 60 11.04 -46.71 4.45
CA GLY A 60 10.54 -45.35 4.76
C GLY A 60 10.90 -44.87 6.16
N HIS A 61 11.55 -45.67 7.00
CA HIS A 61 11.89 -45.32 8.39
C HIS A 61 13.40 -45.10 8.58
N ALA A 62 13.72 -44.18 9.48
CA ALA A 62 15.10 -43.95 9.90
C ALA A 62 15.67 -45.16 10.61
N VAL A 63 16.85 -45.64 10.19
CA VAL A 63 17.59 -46.72 10.86
C VAL A 63 18.48 -46.14 11.95
N ARG A 64 18.43 -46.74 13.15
CA ARG A 64 19.27 -46.35 14.30
C ARG A 64 20.21 -47.50 14.70
N PRO A 65 21.43 -47.20 15.19
CA PRO A 65 21.99 -45.86 15.38
C PRO A 65 22.26 -45.16 14.05
N VAL A 66 22.12 -43.85 14.01
CA VAL A 66 22.33 -43.06 12.77
C VAL A 66 23.76 -43.19 12.24
N LEU A 67 23.96 -43.00 10.95
CA LEU A 67 25.30 -43.09 10.31
C LEU A 67 26.18 -41.90 10.69
N GLY A 68 25.57 -40.71 10.77
CA GLY A 68 26.26 -39.44 10.98
C GLY A 68 26.98 -38.92 9.75
N VAL A 69 27.39 -37.67 9.82
CA VAL A 69 28.24 -36.98 8.85
C VAL A 69 29.60 -36.70 9.48
N ASN A 70 30.67 -36.81 8.71
CA ASN A 70 32.01 -36.51 9.23
C ASN A 70 32.08 -35.01 9.62
N PRO A 71 32.34 -34.68 10.91
CA PRO A 71 32.38 -33.28 11.38
C PRO A 71 33.38 -32.41 10.61
N ASN A 72 34.46 -32.96 10.11
CA ASN A 72 35.47 -32.22 9.35
C ASN A 72 34.98 -31.74 7.97
N LEU A 73 33.87 -32.28 7.46
CA LEU A 73 33.27 -31.90 6.20
C LEU A 73 32.20 -30.81 6.33
N ILE A 74 31.75 -30.51 7.54
CA ILE A 74 30.62 -29.60 7.77
C ILE A 74 30.92 -28.21 7.25
N GLU A 75 32.08 -27.63 7.57
CA GLU A 75 32.48 -26.30 7.09
C GLU A 75 32.56 -26.25 5.56
N GLN A 76 33.01 -27.33 4.92
CA GLN A 76 33.03 -27.41 3.46
C GLN A 76 31.63 -27.50 2.89
N ILE A 77 30.72 -28.26 3.52
CA ILE A 77 29.32 -28.38 3.11
C ILE A 77 28.62 -27.04 3.20
N GLU A 78 28.84 -26.25 4.28
CA GLU A 78 28.26 -24.92 4.43
C GLU A 78 28.73 -23.97 3.33
N LYS A 79 30.04 -23.97 3.00
CA LYS A 79 30.62 -23.21 1.89
C LYS A 79 30.05 -23.61 0.54
N ASP A 80 29.94 -24.90 0.29
CA ASP A 80 29.39 -25.45 -0.95
C ASP A 80 27.90 -25.06 -1.09
N MET A 81 27.13 -25.10 -0.01
CA MET A 81 25.73 -24.68 -0.03
C MET A 81 25.56 -23.22 -0.46
N VAL A 82 26.42 -22.31 -0.02
CA VAL A 82 26.37 -20.91 -0.47
C VAL A 82 26.49 -20.81 -2.00
N GLY A 83 27.42 -21.58 -2.59
CA GLY A 83 27.59 -21.64 -4.04
C GLY A 83 26.40 -22.28 -4.75
N TYR A 84 25.90 -23.38 -4.24
CA TYR A 84 24.82 -24.14 -4.85
C TYR A 84 23.46 -23.45 -4.72
N ASN A 85 23.19 -22.69 -3.63
CA ASN A 85 21.97 -21.92 -3.47
C ASN A 85 21.80 -20.89 -4.59
N ASN A 86 22.90 -20.33 -5.12
CA ASN A 86 22.87 -19.42 -6.26
C ASN A 86 22.46 -20.09 -7.60
N LEU A 87 22.41 -21.42 -7.63
CA LEU A 87 21.95 -22.18 -8.80
C LEU A 87 20.46 -22.51 -8.74
N ILE A 88 19.78 -22.21 -7.64
CA ILE A 88 18.31 -22.32 -7.54
C ILE A 88 17.70 -21.10 -8.24
N ARG A 89 16.76 -21.29 -9.15
CA ARG A 89 16.10 -20.23 -9.92
C ARG A 89 14.58 -20.30 -9.79
N PRO A 90 13.92 -19.25 -9.29
CA PRO A 90 14.49 -18.05 -8.63
C PRO A 90 15.39 -18.39 -7.45
N TYR A 91 16.18 -17.42 -6.95
CA TYR A 91 17.07 -17.65 -5.80
C TYR A 91 16.27 -18.11 -4.58
N TYR A 92 16.78 -19.15 -3.90
CA TYR A 92 16.22 -19.71 -2.69
C TYR A 92 17.33 -20.16 -1.74
N GLN A 93 17.12 -19.96 -0.44
CA GLN A 93 18.09 -20.34 0.58
C GLN A 93 17.42 -21.21 1.67
N PRO A 94 17.68 -22.53 1.69
CA PRO A 94 17.24 -23.41 2.76
C PRO A 94 17.99 -23.11 4.05
N ARG A 95 17.43 -23.53 5.19
CA ARG A 95 18.07 -23.37 6.51
C ARG A 95 18.76 -24.68 6.90
N LEU A 96 20.05 -24.61 7.24
CA LEU A 96 20.84 -25.73 7.72
C LEU A 96 20.92 -25.69 9.25
N PHE A 97 20.72 -26.84 9.90
CA PHE A 97 20.92 -27.09 11.33
C PHE A 97 21.86 -28.26 11.48
N ILE A 98 22.65 -28.25 12.55
CA ILE A 98 23.60 -29.28 12.92
C ILE A 98 23.11 -29.82 14.25
N GLU A 99 22.78 -31.10 14.28
CA GLU A 99 22.24 -31.79 15.47
C GLU A 99 23.10 -32.99 15.83
N GLU A 100 23.07 -33.41 17.09
CA GLU A 100 23.76 -34.60 17.58
C GLU A 100 22.75 -35.67 18.00
N VAL A 101 22.82 -36.83 17.38
CA VAL A 101 21.94 -38.00 17.64
C VAL A 101 22.78 -39.27 17.72
N ASP A 102 22.52 -40.14 18.69
CA ASP A 102 23.27 -41.37 18.93
C ASP A 102 24.81 -41.13 19.05
N GLY A 103 25.22 -39.94 19.57
CA GLY A 103 26.63 -39.57 19.66
C GLY A 103 27.30 -39.26 18.31
N LYS A 104 26.52 -39.01 17.28
CA LYS A 104 26.98 -38.67 15.92
C LYS A 104 26.32 -37.40 15.42
N THR A 105 27.07 -36.64 14.65
CA THR A 105 26.57 -35.41 14.03
C THR A 105 25.75 -35.74 12.80
N ILE A 106 24.58 -35.14 12.68
CA ILE A 106 23.71 -35.17 11.49
C ILE A 106 23.41 -33.73 11.02
N LEU A 107 23.05 -33.57 9.74
CA LEU A 107 22.61 -32.30 9.23
C LEU A 107 21.12 -32.33 8.95
N VAL A 108 20.42 -31.27 9.35
CA VAL A 108 18.99 -31.10 9.08
C VAL A 108 18.81 -29.87 8.21
N ILE A 109 18.32 -30.05 7.00
CA ILE A 109 18.02 -28.97 6.06
C ILE A 109 16.52 -28.75 6.09
N LYS A 110 16.09 -27.61 6.65
CA LYS A 110 14.71 -27.16 6.60
C LYS A 110 14.46 -26.40 5.32
N VAL A 111 13.47 -26.83 4.56
CA VAL A 111 13.02 -26.19 3.33
C VAL A 111 11.56 -25.78 3.52
N THR A 112 11.29 -24.50 3.54
CA THR A 112 9.92 -23.98 3.58
C THR A 112 9.37 -23.82 2.17
N ALA A 113 8.05 -23.80 2.02
CA ALA A 113 7.42 -23.43 0.75
C ALA A 113 7.97 -22.10 0.25
N GLY A 114 8.42 -22.05 -0.98
CA GLY A 114 9.04 -20.86 -1.54
C GLY A 114 7.99 -19.84 -2.01
N GLU A 115 8.27 -18.56 -1.83
CA GLU A 115 7.36 -17.48 -2.21
C GLU A 115 7.33 -17.20 -3.72
N ARG A 116 8.41 -17.54 -4.44
CA ARG A 116 8.57 -17.25 -5.88
C ARG A 116 8.53 -18.54 -6.73
N ARG A 117 7.63 -19.47 -6.34
CA ARG A 117 7.40 -20.70 -7.12
C ARG A 117 7.00 -20.39 -8.56
N PRO A 118 7.37 -21.25 -9.56
CA PRO A 118 8.09 -22.50 -9.44
C PRO A 118 9.62 -22.31 -9.46
N TYR A 119 10.30 -23.09 -8.62
CA TYR A 119 11.75 -23.16 -8.54
C TYR A 119 12.28 -24.27 -9.45
N LYS A 120 13.45 -24.02 -10.05
CA LYS A 120 14.20 -25.02 -10.82
C LYS A 120 15.66 -25.06 -10.41
N VAL A 121 16.26 -26.23 -10.50
CA VAL A 121 17.68 -26.46 -10.21
C VAL A 121 18.31 -27.26 -11.35
N PRO A 122 19.63 -27.23 -11.50
CA PRO A 122 20.32 -28.12 -12.42
C PRO A 122 20.07 -29.58 -12.04
N ASP A 123 19.86 -30.45 -13.03
CA ASP A 123 19.72 -31.89 -12.81
C ASP A 123 20.93 -32.46 -12.03
N ARG A 124 22.14 -31.98 -12.37
CA ARG A 124 23.37 -32.22 -11.61
C ARG A 124 23.99 -30.89 -11.21
N ILE A 125 23.88 -30.56 -9.91
CA ILE A 125 24.35 -29.28 -9.41
C ILE A 125 25.89 -29.16 -9.48
N THR A 126 26.58 -30.31 -9.44
CA THR A 126 28.04 -30.42 -9.52
C THR A 126 28.58 -30.42 -10.96
N ALA A 127 27.75 -30.68 -11.97
CA ALA A 127 28.18 -30.76 -13.36
C ALA A 127 28.61 -29.39 -13.93
N LYS A 128 29.49 -29.39 -14.96
CA LYS A 128 29.88 -28.16 -15.68
C LYS A 128 28.75 -27.60 -16.55
N GLN A 129 28.05 -28.47 -17.27
CA GLN A 129 26.87 -28.14 -18.06
C GLN A 129 25.63 -28.26 -17.16
N LYS A 130 24.74 -27.28 -17.19
CA LYS A 130 23.62 -27.16 -16.29
C LYS A 130 22.30 -27.24 -17.07
N ASP A 131 21.61 -28.35 -16.95
CA ASP A 131 20.25 -28.54 -17.46
C ASP A 131 19.26 -28.31 -16.31
N PHE A 132 18.48 -27.25 -16.38
CA PHE A 132 17.58 -26.84 -15.28
C PHE A 132 16.22 -27.50 -15.41
N ASN A 133 15.78 -28.19 -14.35
CA ASN A 133 14.49 -28.83 -14.25
C ASN A 133 13.73 -28.35 -13.02
N TYR A 134 12.41 -28.35 -13.12
CA TYR A 134 11.52 -28.29 -11.96
C TYR A 134 11.51 -29.65 -11.27
N TYR A 135 11.39 -29.66 -9.94
CA TYR A 135 11.18 -30.88 -9.16
C TYR A 135 9.98 -30.67 -8.24
N ILE A 136 9.18 -31.73 -8.09
CA ILE A 136 8.05 -31.79 -7.14
C ILE A 136 8.19 -33.05 -6.28
N ARG A 137 7.60 -33.04 -5.09
CA ARG A 137 7.45 -34.27 -4.29
C ARG A 137 6.24 -35.03 -4.82
N TYR A 138 6.44 -36.30 -5.01
CA TYR A 138 5.39 -37.27 -5.24
C TYR A 138 5.62 -38.45 -4.30
N ASN A 139 4.82 -38.54 -3.23
CA ASN A 139 5.09 -39.39 -2.08
C ASN A 139 6.52 -39.12 -1.51
N SER A 140 7.37 -40.15 -1.44
CA SER A 140 8.76 -40.08 -0.96
C SER A 140 9.79 -39.72 -2.07
N SER A 141 9.38 -39.44 -3.29
CA SER A 141 10.29 -39.22 -4.41
C SER A 141 10.28 -37.77 -4.92
N SER A 142 11.46 -37.26 -5.25
CA SER A 142 11.59 -35.97 -5.98
C SER A 142 11.65 -36.25 -7.47
N ILE A 143 10.60 -35.88 -8.20
CA ILE A 143 10.44 -36.18 -9.63
C ILE A 143 10.41 -34.89 -10.47
N VAL A 144 10.78 -35.00 -11.74
CA VAL A 144 10.55 -33.91 -12.72
C VAL A 144 9.10 -33.99 -13.16
N PRO A 145 8.29 -32.92 -12.92
CA PRO A 145 6.91 -32.89 -13.38
C PRO A 145 6.85 -32.87 -14.90
N LYS A 146 5.87 -33.56 -15.48
CA LYS A 146 5.63 -33.60 -16.92
C LYS A 146 4.20 -33.27 -17.21
N ASP A 147 3.96 -32.69 -18.39
CA ASP A 147 2.63 -32.42 -18.95
C ASP A 147 1.68 -31.72 -17.97
N GLU A 148 0.72 -32.45 -17.42
CA GLU A 148 -0.31 -31.93 -16.54
C GLU A 148 0.27 -31.45 -15.18
N TYR A 149 1.20 -32.20 -14.59
CA TYR A 149 1.88 -31.83 -13.34
C TYR A 149 2.77 -30.58 -13.50
N GLU A 150 3.39 -30.38 -14.66
CA GLU A 150 4.15 -29.14 -14.93
C GLU A 150 3.23 -27.94 -15.04
N ARG A 151 2.11 -28.09 -15.77
CA ARG A 151 1.07 -27.06 -15.87
C ARG A 151 0.47 -26.76 -14.49
N GLU A 152 0.20 -27.79 -13.71
CA GLU A 152 -0.32 -27.62 -12.35
C GLU A 152 0.67 -26.92 -11.44
N LEU A 153 1.97 -27.26 -11.48
CA LEU A 153 3.03 -26.57 -10.74
C LEU A 153 3.08 -25.08 -11.10
N ILE A 154 3.03 -24.74 -12.39
CA ILE A 154 3.00 -23.35 -12.86
C ILE A 154 1.72 -22.65 -12.39
N ASN A 155 0.59 -23.36 -12.36
CA ASN A 155 -0.65 -22.81 -11.85
C ASN A 155 -0.66 -22.66 -10.33
N LEU A 156 -0.04 -23.60 -9.58
CA LEU A 156 0.09 -23.54 -8.12
C LEU A 156 0.90 -22.34 -7.66
N ALA A 157 1.92 -21.96 -8.41
CA ALA A 157 2.69 -20.75 -8.14
C ALA A 157 1.82 -19.47 -8.02
N ASN A 158 0.63 -19.51 -8.62
CA ASN A 158 -0.33 -18.41 -8.64
C ASN A 158 -1.60 -18.69 -7.79
N ARG A 159 -1.71 -19.85 -7.14
CA ARG A 159 -2.95 -20.24 -6.41
C ARG A 159 -3.14 -19.55 -5.08
N THR A 160 -2.06 -19.38 -4.29
CA THR A 160 -2.15 -18.67 -3.02
C THR A 160 -1.67 -17.23 -3.21
N PRO A 161 -2.56 -16.24 -3.22
CA PRO A 161 -2.20 -14.83 -3.30
C PRO A 161 -1.20 -14.46 -2.18
N PHE A 162 -0.39 -13.43 -2.42
CA PHE A 162 0.63 -13.01 -1.45
C PHE A 162 0.03 -12.70 -0.08
N ASP A 163 -1.10 -12.03 -0.05
CA ASP A 163 -1.79 -11.61 1.17
C ASP A 163 -2.35 -12.80 1.99
N ASP A 164 -2.64 -13.93 1.35
CA ASP A 164 -3.19 -15.13 2.00
C ASP A 164 -2.11 -16.14 2.45
N ARG A 165 -0.81 -15.81 2.29
CA ARG A 165 0.30 -16.67 2.72
C ARG A 165 0.66 -16.42 4.18
N GLY A 166 0.97 -17.49 4.92
CA GLY A 166 1.57 -17.42 6.24
C GLY A 166 2.99 -16.86 6.22
N ASN A 167 3.34 -16.04 7.20
CA ASN A 167 4.62 -15.35 7.29
C ASN A 167 5.33 -15.69 8.60
N ASP A 168 6.53 -16.25 8.52
CA ASP A 168 7.36 -16.63 9.68
C ASP A 168 7.85 -15.42 10.51
N GLN A 169 7.79 -14.21 9.96
CA GLN A 169 8.26 -13.00 10.64
C GLN A 169 7.15 -12.32 11.46
N ILE A 170 5.89 -12.68 11.22
CA ILE A 170 4.74 -12.08 11.89
C ILE A 170 4.34 -12.96 13.06
N SER A 171 4.23 -12.37 14.24
CA SER A 171 3.78 -13.02 15.47
C SER A 171 2.43 -12.46 15.92
N LEU A 172 1.74 -13.16 16.83
CA LEU A 172 0.50 -12.64 17.44
C LEU A 172 0.69 -11.28 18.13
N ARG A 173 1.90 -10.97 18.61
CA ARG A 173 2.22 -9.70 19.27
C ARG A 173 2.25 -8.50 18.30
N ASP A 174 2.39 -8.78 17.01
CA ASP A 174 2.41 -7.73 15.97
C ASP A 174 0.99 -7.35 15.54
N ILE A 175 -0.01 -8.12 15.95
CA ILE A 175 -1.43 -7.85 15.69
C ILE A 175 -1.99 -6.97 16.82
N SER A 176 -2.45 -5.79 16.47
CA SER A 176 -3.06 -4.83 17.39
C SER A 176 -4.49 -5.25 17.72
N ALA A 177 -4.73 -5.60 18.99
CA ALA A 177 -6.07 -5.91 19.47
C ALA A 177 -7.05 -4.75 19.30
N THR A 178 -6.56 -3.50 19.33
CA THR A 178 -7.37 -2.30 19.11
C THR A 178 -7.83 -2.22 17.66
N LEU A 179 -6.91 -2.32 16.70
CA LEU A 179 -7.27 -2.28 15.27
C LEU A 179 -8.20 -3.44 14.89
N LEU A 180 -7.97 -4.63 15.45
CA LEU A 180 -8.85 -5.77 15.23
C LEU A 180 -10.24 -5.54 15.81
N ARG A 181 -10.35 -5.01 17.04
CA ARG A 181 -11.62 -4.68 17.67
C ARG A 181 -12.38 -3.60 16.91
N ASP A 182 -11.69 -2.52 16.51
CA ASP A 182 -12.29 -1.44 15.73
C ASP A 182 -12.90 -1.97 14.43
N PHE A 183 -12.18 -2.84 13.73
CA PHE A 183 -12.69 -3.52 12.53
C PHE A 183 -13.92 -4.37 12.85
N LEU A 184 -13.86 -5.26 13.86
CA LEU A 184 -14.97 -6.16 14.22
C LEU A 184 -16.24 -5.38 14.63
N VAL A 185 -16.07 -4.24 15.32
CA VAL A 185 -17.18 -3.35 15.66
C VAL A 185 -17.75 -2.69 14.41
N GLU A 186 -16.90 -2.17 13.53
CA GLU A 186 -17.32 -1.48 12.30
C GLU A 186 -18.10 -2.39 11.36
N VAL A 187 -17.70 -3.66 11.23
CA VAL A 187 -18.40 -4.66 10.39
C VAL A 187 -19.58 -5.34 11.13
N GLY A 188 -19.82 -5.03 12.41
CA GLY A 188 -20.91 -5.59 13.20
C GLY A 188 -20.74 -7.07 13.52
N SER A 189 -19.52 -7.56 13.71
CA SER A 189 -19.22 -8.96 14.01
C SER A 189 -19.43 -9.30 15.49
N ASP A 190 -20.03 -10.46 15.77
CA ASP A 190 -20.17 -10.99 17.14
C ASP A 190 -18.83 -11.27 17.83
N LEU A 191 -17.74 -11.33 17.07
CA LEU A 191 -16.38 -11.49 17.59
C LEU A 191 -15.86 -10.23 18.31
N ALA A 192 -16.51 -9.08 18.13
CA ALA A 192 -16.11 -7.82 18.76
C ALA A 192 -16.15 -7.86 20.30
N ASP A 193 -17.06 -8.67 20.87
CA ASP A 193 -17.25 -8.81 22.32
C ASP A 193 -16.28 -9.82 22.96
N GLN A 194 -15.50 -10.54 22.17
CA GLN A 194 -14.54 -11.53 22.69
C GLN A 194 -13.29 -10.85 23.28
N ASP A 195 -12.64 -11.56 24.20
CA ASP A 195 -11.32 -11.18 24.69
C ASP A 195 -10.27 -11.37 23.57
N LEU A 196 -9.62 -10.29 23.17
CA LEU A 196 -8.58 -10.28 22.13
C LEU A 196 -7.17 -10.37 22.73
N SER A 197 -6.97 -11.16 23.77
CA SER A 197 -5.67 -11.36 24.41
C SER A 197 -5.24 -12.83 24.46
N GLY A 198 -3.94 -13.07 24.50
CA GLY A 198 -3.35 -14.40 24.66
C GLY A 198 -3.85 -15.45 23.66
N GLU A 199 -4.30 -16.61 24.17
CA GLU A 199 -4.84 -17.70 23.33
C GLU A 199 -6.18 -17.33 22.67
N ASN A 200 -6.97 -16.44 23.27
CA ASN A 200 -8.24 -16.02 22.68
C ASN A 200 -8.01 -15.24 21.39
N LEU A 201 -7.00 -14.40 21.34
CA LEU A 201 -6.62 -13.71 20.09
C LEU A 201 -6.35 -14.71 18.96
N LYS A 202 -5.62 -15.80 19.26
CA LYS A 202 -5.35 -16.84 18.28
C LYS A 202 -6.63 -17.49 17.78
N ILE A 203 -7.58 -17.79 18.68
CA ILE A 203 -8.87 -18.39 18.31
C ILE A 203 -9.66 -17.45 17.37
N VAL A 204 -9.69 -16.15 17.68
CA VAL A 204 -10.37 -15.17 16.82
C VAL A 204 -9.69 -15.06 15.45
N LEU A 205 -8.36 -15.01 15.40
CA LEU A 205 -7.63 -14.97 14.12
C LEU A 205 -7.85 -16.24 13.29
N ASP A 206 -7.94 -17.40 13.93
CA ASP A 206 -8.25 -18.67 13.26
C ASP A 206 -9.67 -18.68 12.69
N GLN A 207 -10.65 -18.20 13.46
CA GLN A 207 -12.04 -18.05 12.99
C GLN A 207 -12.18 -17.08 11.81
N MET A 208 -11.31 -16.08 11.73
CA MET A 208 -11.25 -15.13 10.61
C MET A 208 -10.41 -15.65 9.43
N ASP A 209 -9.91 -16.88 9.50
CA ASP A 209 -9.00 -17.48 8.51
C ASP A 209 -7.73 -16.63 8.28
N LEU A 210 -7.14 -16.13 9.37
CA LEU A 210 -5.92 -15.33 9.37
C LEU A 210 -4.68 -16.11 9.81
N LEU A 211 -4.83 -17.40 10.07
CA LEU A 211 -3.75 -18.32 10.42
C LEU A 211 -3.62 -19.42 9.36
N GLU A 212 -2.38 -19.79 9.07
CA GLU A 212 -2.01 -20.93 8.24
C GLU A 212 -1.44 -22.02 9.16
N THR A 213 -2.08 -23.20 9.18
CA THR A 213 -1.61 -24.34 9.97
C THR A 213 -0.37 -24.95 9.33
N THR A 214 0.66 -25.22 10.13
CA THR A 214 1.91 -25.87 9.69
C THR A 214 2.23 -27.05 10.60
N PRO A 215 3.13 -27.96 10.20
CA PRO A 215 3.56 -29.07 11.07
C PRO A 215 4.16 -28.60 12.41
N GLU A 216 4.71 -27.38 12.47
CA GLU A 216 5.33 -26.78 13.65
C GLU A 216 4.36 -25.93 14.48
N GLY A 217 3.11 -25.79 14.02
CA GLY A 217 2.10 -24.96 14.69
C GLY A 217 1.28 -24.14 13.72
N PHE A 218 1.47 -22.82 13.70
CA PHE A 218 0.76 -21.93 12.79
C PHE A 218 1.63 -20.74 12.38
N LYS A 219 1.27 -20.11 11.29
CA LYS A 219 1.81 -18.83 10.82
C LYS A 219 0.68 -17.82 10.70
N VAL A 220 0.98 -16.57 11.00
CA VAL A 220 0.03 -15.46 10.74
C VAL A 220 0.10 -15.10 9.27
N LYS A 221 -1.05 -15.02 8.59
CA LYS A 221 -1.12 -14.66 7.18
C LYS A 221 -0.78 -13.18 6.96
N ASN A 222 -0.20 -12.86 5.81
CA ASN A 222 0.23 -11.49 5.48
C ASN A 222 -0.91 -10.47 5.60
N VAL A 223 -2.12 -10.82 5.18
CA VAL A 223 -3.30 -9.95 5.27
C VAL A 223 -3.59 -9.51 6.70
N ALA A 224 -3.33 -10.36 7.70
CA ALA A 224 -3.53 -9.97 9.10
C ALA A 224 -2.64 -8.78 9.49
N ALA A 225 -1.37 -8.77 9.04
CA ALA A 225 -0.49 -7.64 9.29
C ALA A 225 -0.88 -6.40 8.44
N MET A 226 -1.35 -6.59 7.21
CA MET A 226 -1.84 -5.49 6.38
C MET A 226 -3.04 -4.78 7.01
N MET A 227 -3.93 -5.54 7.67
CA MET A 227 -5.16 -5.02 8.26
C MET A 227 -5.00 -4.56 9.71
N PHE A 228 -4.22 -5.30 10.50
CA PHE A 228 -4.25 -5.20 11.96
C PHE A 228 -2.88 -4.95 12.61
N CYS A 229 -1.84 -4.60 11.84
CA CYS A 229 -0.55 -4.17 12.38
C CYS A 229 -0.43 -2.64 12.30
N GLU A 230 0.04 -2.00 13.37
CA GLU A 230 0.29 -0.55 13.38
C GLU A 230 1.48 -0.16 12.50
N HIS A 231 2.42 -1.08 12.29
CA HIS A 231 3.65 -0.89 11.55
C HIS A 231 3.91 -2.00 10.52
N PRO A 232 3.04 -2.19 9.52
CA PRO A 232 3.18 -3.25 8.52
C PRO A 232 4.46 -3.11 7.68
N GLU A 233 5.05 -1.91 7.61
CA GLU A 233 6.33 -1.64 6.93
C GLU A 233 7.52 -2.38 7.56
N LYS A 234 7.38 -2.96 8.76
CA LYS A 234 8.36 -3.87 9.34
C LYS A 234 8.51 -5.14 8.49
N PHE A 235 7.41 -5.64 7.97
CA PHE A 235 7.31 -6.88 7.21
C PHE A 235 7.34 -6.60 5.70
N PHE A 236 6.58 -5.62 5.26
CA PHE A 236 6.43 -5.22 3.86
C PHE A 236 7.05 -3.83 3.69
N LYS A 237 8.30 -3.79 3.25
CA LYS A 237 9.05 -2.54 3.14
C LYS A 237 8.34 -1.54 2.22
N MET A 238 8.46 -0.25 2.57
CA MET A 238 7.83 0.84 1.83
C MET A 238 6.29 0.74 1.74
N THR A 239 5.65 0.08 2.73
CA THR A 239 4.20 0.12 2.88
C THR A 239 3.81 1.48 3.45
N GLN A 240 3.70 2.46 2.56
CA GLN A 240 3.37 3.86 2.86
C GLN A 240 2.81 4.54 1.62
N VAL A 241 2.16 5.68 1.82
CA VAL A 241 1.76 6.59 0.74
C VAL A 241 2.62 7.84 0.84
N GLU A 242 3.26 8.22 -0.25
CA GLU A 242 4.04 9.44 -0.39
C GLU A 242 3.27 10.44 -1.25
N ILE A 243 3.16 11.68 -0.77
CA ILE A 243 2.45 12.75 -1.47
C ILE A 243 3.44 13.86 -1.74
N VAL A 244 3.59 14.24 -3.01
CA VAL A 244 4.43 15.33 -3.46
C VAL A 244 3.58 16.32 -4.26
N ILE A 245 3.70 17.60 -3.96
CA ILE A 245 2.96 18.67 -4.63
C ILE A 245 3.95 19.54 -5.42
N PHE A 246 3.70 19.72 -6.70
CA PHE A 246 4.41 20.64 -7.56
C PHE A 246 3.49 21.82 -7.91
N PRO A 247 3.55 22.95 -7.17
CA PRO A 247 2.59 24.05 -7.32
C PRO A 247 2.55 24.68 -8.72
N LYS A 248 3.65 24.61 -9.47
CA LYS A 248 3.75 25.11 -10.85
C LYS A 248 3.90 24.02 -11.90
N GLY A 249 3.82 22.76 -11.49
CA GLY A 249 4.05 21.58 -12.34
C GLY A 249 5.52 21.13 -12.35
N ARG A 250 5.70 19.82 -12.37
CA ARG A 250 7.02 19.15 -12.29
C ARG A 250 7.95 19.51 -13.44
N LEU A 251 7.40 19.74 -14.63
CA LEU A 251 8.20 20.09 -15.81
C LEU A 251 8.58 21.58 -15.84
N GLN A 252 7.79 22.45 -15.22
CA GLN A 252 7.99 23.89 -15.26
C GLN A 252 8.88 24.40 -14.12
N ASP A 253 8.77 23.79 -12.95
CA ASP A 253 9.52 24.19 -11.74
C ASP A 253 9.81 22.96 -10.86
N PRO A 254 10.74 22.07 -11.30
CA PRO A 254 11.02 20.80 -10.62
C PRO A 254 11.63 20.98 -9.22
N ASP A 255 12.28 22.10 -8.97
CA ASP A 255 12.95 22.40 -7.70
C ASP A 255 11.98 22.92 -6.63
N ASN A 256 10.77 23.30 -7.02
CA ASN A 256 9.76 23.84 -6.12
C ASN A 256 8.70 22.78 -5.82
N MET A 257 9.03 21.85 -4.93
CA MET A 257 8.13 20.80 -4.50
C MET A 257 7.85 20.88 -3.00
N ILE A 258 6.68 20.42 -2.61
CA ILE A 258 6.24 20.29 -1.22
C ILE A 258 6.06 18.80 -0.94
N GLU A 259 6.94 18.25 -0.11
CA GLU A 259 6.82 16.88 0.36
C GLU A 259 5.95 16.81 1.60
N VAL A 260 4.99 15.89 1.59
CA VAL A 260 4.15 15.58 2.76
C VAL A 260 4.81 14.44 3.54
N ALA A 261 4.72 14.50 4.86
CA ALA A 261 5.21 13.38 5.68
C ALA A 261 4.55 12.07 5.23
N PRO A 262 5.30 10.97 5.01
CA PRO A 262 4.76 9.72 4.53
C PRO A 262 3.64 9.18 5.42
N ILE A 263 2.51 8.81 4.81
CA ILE A 263 1.36 8.24 5.51
C ILE A 263 1.60 6.75 5.69
N ARG A 264 1.60 6.30 6.95
CA ARG A 264 1.91 4.92 7.36
C ARG A 264 0.84 4.34 8.26
N GLY A 265 0.84 3.01 8.38
CA GLY A 265 -0.06 2.24 9.22
C GLY A 265 -0.71 1.09 8.46
N CYS A 266 -1.70 0.44 9.04
CA CYS A 266 -2.49 -0.58 8.36
C CYS A 266 -3.20 0.00 7.14
N VAL A 267 -3.55 -0.86 6.18
CA VAL A 267 -4.10 -0.41 4.88
C VAL A 267 -5.35 0.45 5.03
N PRO A 268 -6.37 0.09 5.84
CA PRO A 268 -7.54 0.95 6.03
C PRO A 268 -7.19 2.32 6.60
N LYS A 269 -6.23 2.39 7.53
CA LYS A 269 -5.76 3.66 8.10
C LYS A 269 -5.08 4.51 7.03
N MET A 270 -4.19 3.93 6.22
CA MET A 270 -3.53 4.66 5.12
C MET A 270 -4.54 5.22 4.12
N ILE A 271 -5.57 4.46 3.76
CA ILE A 271 -6.66 4.94 2.88
C ILE A 271 -7.34 6.16 3.50
N ARG A 272 -7.80 6.04 4.76
CA ARG A 272 -8.55 7.10 5.45
C ARG A 272 -7.70 8.35 5.66
N ASP A 273 -6.45 8.20 6.08
CA ASP A 273 -5.53 9.33 6.31
C ASP A 273 -5.18 10.05 5.00
N THR A 274 -4.95 9.30 3.91
CA THR A 274 -4.71 9.86 2.58
C THR A 274 -5.91 10.64 2.09
N MET A 275 -7.12 10.07 2.18
CA MET A 275 -8.33 10.76 1.76
C MET A 275 -8.64 11.97 2.63
N ASN A 276 -8.35 11.91 3.92
CA ASN A 276 -8.49 13.05 4.83
C ASN A 276 -7.53 14.19 4.46
N TYR A 277 -6.29 13.84 4.12
CA TYR A 277 -5.31 14.82 3.64
C TYR A 277 -5.77 15.47 2.33
N LEU A 278 -6.17 14.69 1.33
CA LEU A 278 -6.65 15.19 0.03
C LEU A 278 -7.89 16.06 0.20
N LYS A 279 -8.86 15.63 0.99
CA LYS A 279 -10.10 16.39 1.29
C LYS A 279 -9.81 17.72 1.95
N THR A 280 -8.87 17.76 2.90
CA THR A 280 -8.61 18.96 3.71
C THR A 280 -7.70 19.95 3.01
N ASN A 281 -6.75 19.49 2.19
CA ASN A 281 -5.69 20.35 1.65
C ASN A 281 -5.79 20.57 0.14
N ILE A 282 -6.39 19.63 -0.61
CA ILE A 282 -6.33 19.63 -2.08
C ILE A 282 -7.71 19.88 -2.71
N ILE A 283 -8.75 19.17 -2.22
CA ILE A 283 -10.09 19.29 -2.80
C ILE A 283 -10.67 20.67 -2.51
N GLN A 284 -11.05 21.36 -3.58
CA GLN A 284 -11.72 22.66 -3.55
C GLN A 284 -13.13 22.51 -4.09
N LYS A 285 -14.05 23.29 -3.53
CA LYS A 285 -15.48 23.28 -3.87
C LYS A 285 -15.91 24.67 -4.27
N THR A 286 -16.58 24.80 -5.41
CA THR A 286 -17.23 26.03 -5.84
C THR A 286 -18.73 25.81 -6.02
N ILE A 287 -19.52 26.79 -5.66
CA ILE A 287 -20.97 26.75 -5.80
C ILE A 287 -21.34 27.85 -6.79
N HIS A 288 -21.81 27.46 -7.97
CA HIS A 288 -22.35 28.37 -8.97
C HIS A 288 -23.87 28.34 -8.94
N LYS A 289 -24.46 29.48 -9.11
CA LYS A 289 -25.90 29.64 -9.35
C LYS A 289 -26.10 30.10 -10.80
N PRO A 290 -26.39 29.13 -11.73
CA PRO A 290 -26.66 29.51 -13.12
C PRO A 290 -27.86 30.49 -13.21
N GLU A 291 -27.81 31.40 -14.15
CA GLU A 291 -28.90 32.39 -14.35
C GLU A 291 -30.23 31.72 -14.76
N ASP A 292 -30.16 30.57 -15.43
CA ASP A 292 -31.30 29.86 -16.00
C ASP A 292 -31.92 28.80 -15.08
N THR A 293 -31.39 28.58 -13.89
CA THR A 293 -31.92 27.53 -12.97
C THR A 293 -32.01 28.02 -11.53
N GLU A 294 -33.06 27.59 -10.83
CA GLU A 294 -33.22 27.89 -9.39
C GLU A 294 -32.25 27.05 -8.51
N ARG A 295 -31.57 26.03 -9.09
CA ARG A 295 -30.70 25.13 -8.36
C ARG A 295 -29.25 25.54 -8.50
N SER A 296 -28.54 25.61 -7.38
CA SER A 296 -27.07 25.77 -7.36
C SER A 296 -26.39 24.53 -7.87
N VAL A 297 -25.43 24.70 -8.77
CA VAL A 297 -24.53 23.63 -9.24
C VAL A 297 -23.27 23.64 -8.38
N VAL A 298 -22.90 22.49 -7.88
CA VAL A 298 -21.68 22.30 -7.08
C VAL A 298 -20.65 21.61 -7.95
N THR A 299 -19.51 22.22 -8.12
CA THR A 299 -18.36 21.65 -8.83
C THR A 299 -17.18 21.52 -7.88
N TYR A 300 -16.28 20.57 -8.18
CA TYR A 300 -15.06 20.34 -7.45
C TYR A 300 -13.89 20.38 -8.42
N ASN A 301 -12.70 20.80 -7.96
CA ASN A 301 -11.49 20.62 -8.75
C ASN A 301 -11.24 19.12 -9.00
N TYR A 302 -11.44 18.28 -7.98
CA TYR A 302 -11.39 16.82 -8.07
C TYR A 302 -12.59 16.23 -7.32
N PRO A 303 -13.41 15.36 -7.94
CA PRO A 303 -14.50 14.67 -7.24
C PRO A 303 -13.96 13.71 -6.20
N TYR A 304 -14.42 13.83 -4.96
CA TYR A 304 -13.95 13.01 -3.83
C TYR A 304 -14.01 11.50 -4.13
N GLN A 305 -15.14 11.02 -4.66
CA GLN A 305 -15.35 9.60 -4.95
C GLN A 305 -14.40 9.05 -6.02
N ALA A 306 -14.00 9.86 -7.01
CA ALA A 306 -13.02 9.45 -8.01
C ALA A 306 -11.63 9.27 -7.40
N LEU A 307 -11.21 10.18 -6.51
CA LEU A 307 -9.94 10.08 -5.79
C LEU A 307 -9.97 8.91 -4.80
N GLU A 308 -11.06 8.73 -4.05
CA GLU A 308 -11.22 7.63 -3.11
C GLU A 308 -11.04 6.29 -3.79
N GLU A 309 -11.76 6.05 -4.89
CA GLU A 309 -11.64 4.82 -5.67
C GLU A 309 -10.21 4.61 -6.20
N ALA A 310 -9.53 5.67 -6.67
CA ALA A 310 -8.17 5.56 -7.17
C ALA A 310 -7.16 5.26 -6.04
N VAL A 311 -7.30 5.87 -4.86
CA VAL A 311 -6.46 5.63 -3.69
C VAL A 311 -6.67 4.21 -3.16
N VAL A 312 -7.92 3.77 -3.03
CA VAL A 312 -8.25 2.40 -2.59
C VAL A 312 -7.65 1.40 -3.56
N ASN A 313 -7.87 1.58 -4.87
CA ASN A 313 -7.33 0.69 -5.90
C ASN A 313 -5.80 0.64 -5.88
N SER A 314 -5.11 1.75 -5.65
CA SER A 314 -3.64 1.79 -5.60
C SER A 314 -3.08 0.95 -4.44
N LEU A 315 -3.70 1.01 -3.25
CA LEU A 315 -3.31 0.22 -2.08
C LEU A 315 -3.78 -1.23 -2.16
N TYR A 316 -4.94 -1.49 -2.76
CA TYR A 316 -5.49 -2.82 -2.94
C TYR A 316 -4.67 -3.64 -3.95
N HIS A 317 -4.30 -3.03 -5.09
CA HIS A 317 -3.69 -3.76 -6.21
C HIS A 317 -2.16 -3.71 -6.24
N ARG A 318 -1.51 -2.90 -5.40
CA ARG A 318 -0.06 -2.84 -5.38
C ARG A 318 0.57 -4.21 -5.04
N SER A 319 1.80 -4.42 -5.50
CA SER A 319 2.65 -5.49 -5.01
C SER A 319 3.24 -5.11 -3.64
N TYR A 320 2.97 -5.91 -2.61
CA TYR A 320 3.60 -5.74 -1.29
C TYR A 320 4.96 -6.45 -1.18
N ILE A 321 5.39 -7.11 -2.25
CA ILE A 321 6.73 -7.69 -2.40
C ILE A 321 7.72 -6.63 -2.86
N GLU A 322 7.27 -5.74 -3.74
CA GLU A 322 8.06 -4.61 -4.22
C GLU A 322 8.29 -3.59 -3.08
N ARG A 323 9.51 -3.04 -3.07
CA ARG A 323 9.94 -2.09 -2.03
C ARG A 323 9.78 -0.65 -2.49
N GLU A 324 8.61 -0.35 -3.07
CA GLU A 324 8.27 0.96 -3.58
C GLU A 324 6.95 1.43 -2.95
N PRO A 325 6.80 2.71 -2.60
CA PRO A 325 5.58 3.24 -2.00
C PRO A 325 4.44 3.36 -3.03
N VAL A 326 3.26 3.73 -2.57
CA VAL A 326 2.26 4.38 -3.44
C VAL A 326 2.62 5.85 -3.51
N GLU A 327 2.86 6.36 -4.72
CA GLU A 327 3.20 7.77 -4.94
C GLU A 327 1.98 8.54 -5.44
N ILE A 328 1.70 9.69 -4.82
CA ILE A 328 0.66 10.62 -5.25
C ILE A 328 1.36 11.94 -5.60
N THR A 329 1.42 12.25 -6.88
CA THR A 329 1.95 13.51 -7.37
C THR A 329 0.80 14.46 -7.71
N ILE A 330 0.82 15.67 -7.15
CA ILE A 330 -0.20 16.69 -7.34
C ILE A 330 0.40 17.84 -8.14
N GLU A 331 -0.16 18.07 -9.32
CA GLU A 331 0.22 19.14 -10.23
C GLU A 331 -0.97 20.10 -10.45
N PRO A 332 -0.79 21.29 -11.04
CA PRO A 332 -1.87 22.27 -11.22
C PRO A 332 -3.05 21.77 -12.04
N ASP A 333 -2.82 20.78 -12.91
CA ASP A 333 -3.80 20.29 -13.88
C ASP A 333 -4.24 18.85 -13.62
N LYS A 334 -3.54 18.10 -12.73
CA LYS A 334 -3.86 16.70 -12.46
C LYS A 334 -3.33 16.19 -11.12
N ILE A 335 -3.87 15.07 -10.68
CA ILE A 335 -3.31 14.21 -9.64
C ILE A 335 -2.93 12.88 -10.28
N SER A 336 -1.66 12.51 -10.18
CA SER A 336 -1.13 11.23 -10.64
C SER A 336 -0.96 10.28 -9.45
N ILE A 337 -1.47 9.05 -9.56
CA ILE A 337 -1.32 8.02 -8.52
C ILE A 337 -0.61 6.84 -9.16
N LEU A 338 0.57 6.51 -8.63
CA LEU A 338 1.44 5.44 -9.08
C LEU A 338 1.53 4.35 -8.01
N ASN A 339 1.36 3.11 -8.41
CA ASN A 339 1.69 1.95 -7.61
C ASN A 339 2.43 0.89 -8.43
N PHE A 340 3.30 0.13 -7.76
CA PHE A 340 4.05 -0.97 -8.36
C PHE A 340 3.29 -2.29 -8.20
N GLY A 341 3.49 -3.20 -9.18
CA GLY A 341 2.64 -4.36 -9.37
C GLY A 341 1.50 -4.01 -10.32
N GLY A 342 1.83 -3.86 -11.59
CA GLY A 342 0.91 -3.42 -12.64
C GLY A 342 -0.27 -4.35 -12.91
N PRO A 343 -1.13 -3.99 -13.86
CA PRO A 343 -2.35 -4.72 -14.15
C PRO A 343 -2.07 -6.11 -14.70
N ASN A 344 -2.90 -7.08 -14.34
CA ASN A 344 -2.73 -8.47 -14.73
C ASN A 344 -2.64 -8.62 -16.27
N HIS A 345 -1.73 -9.47 -16.75
CA HIS A 345 -1.50 -9.74 -18.18
C HIS A 345 -2.73 -10.26 -18.95
N THR A 346 -3.78 -10.73 -18.26
CA THR A 346 -5.05 -11.10 -18.89
C THR A 346 -5.85 -9.89 -19.39
N ILE A 347 -5.52 -8.67 -18.95
CA ILE A 347 -6.12 -7.43 -19.43
C ILE A 347 -5.34 -6.95 -20.65
N SER A 348 -6.00 -6.70 -21.78
CA SER A 348 -5.33 -6.23 -23.00
C SER A 348 -4.78 -4.80 -22.81
N MET A 349 -3.64 -4.49 -23.48
CA MET A 349 -3.08 -3.13 -23.49
C MET A 349 -4.07 -2.11 -24.06
N GLN A 350 -4.90 -2.52 -25.03
CA GLN A 350 -5.94 -1.66 -25.58
C GLN A 350 -6.98 -1.28 -24.52
N ALA A 351 -7.44 -2.24 -23.70
CA ALA A 351 -8.41 -1.96 -22.63
C ALA A 351 -7.83 -1.00 -21.59
N ILE A 352 -6.51 -1.10 -21.29
CA ILE A 352 -5.83 -0.19 -20.38
C ILE A 352 -5.78 1.23 -20.97
N LYS A 353 -5.34 1.37 -22.22
CA LYS A 353 -5.29 2.67 -22.91
C LYS A 353 -6.66 3.33 -23.05
N GLU A 354 -7.70 2.55 -23.26
CA GLU A 354 -9.07 3.05 -23.32
C GLU A 354 -9.60 3.52 -21.95
N ALA A 355 -9.02 3.04 -20.85
CA ALA A 355 -9.39 3.36 -19.46
C ALA A 355 -10.90 3.32 -19.20
N ARG A 356 -11.60 2.31 -19.78
CA ARG A 356 -13.07 2.17 -19.63
C ARG A 356 -13.46 1.14 -18.58
N MET A 357 -12.95 -0.08 -18.73
CA MET A 357 -13.23 -1.16 -17.80
C MET A 357 -12.09 -2.18 -17.84
N LEU A 358 -11.47 -2.41 -16.70
CA LEU A 358 -10.42 -3.40 -16.54
C LEU A 358 -10.99 -4.64 -15.86
N ARG A 359 -11.21 -5.71 -16.63
CA ARG A 359 -11.72 -6.97 -16.08
C ARG A 359 -10.59 -7.97 -15.88
N SER A 360 -10.29 -8.27 -14.63
CA SER A 360 -9.47 -9.43 -14.25
C SER A 360 -10.22 -10.22 -13.19
N ARG A 361 -10.08 -11.54 -13.21
CA ARG A 361 -10.54 -12.43 -12.12
C ARG A 361 -9.39 -12.83 -11.20
N ARG A 362 -8.17 -12.38 -11.50
CA ARG A 362 -6.97 -12.65 -10.70
C ARG A 362 -6.57 -11.37 -9.98
N TYR A 363 -6.81 -11.35 -8.70
CA TYR A 363 -6.43 -10.26 -7.81
C TYR A 363 -5.15 -10.63 -7.07
N THR A 364 -4.19 -9.71 -7.01
CA THR A 364 -2.90 -9.91 -6.33
C THR A 364 -3.09 -10.08 -4.82
N ASN A 365 -4.00 -9.31 -4.22
CA ASN A 365 -4.28 -9.30 -2.80
C ASN A 365 -5.78 -9.56 -2.57
N ARG A 366 -6.22 -10.77 -2.88
CA ARG A 366 -7.65 -11.12 -2.86
C ARG A 366 -8.26 -11.02 -1.47
N ARG A 367 -7.55 -11.53 -0.45
CA ARG A 367 -8.04 -11.50 0.94
C ARG A 367 -8.14 -10.06 1.47
N LEU A 368 -7.15 -9.22 1.15
CA LEU A 368 -7.21 -7.80 1.47
C LEU A 368 -8.48 -7.15 0.89
N GLY A 369 -8.79 -7.46 -0.38
CA GLY A 369 -10.01 -6.95 -1.01
C GLY A 369 -11.30 -7.40 -0.32
N GLU A 370 -11.36 -8.62 0.22
CA GLU A 370 -12.51 -9.11 0.99
C GLU A 370 -12.70 -8.26 2.27
N PHE A 371 -11.63 -7.98 3.03
CA PHE A 371 -11.68 -7.12 4.20
C PHE A 371 -12.03 -5.66 3.88
N LEU A 372 -11.46 -5.10 2.80
CA LEU A 372 -11.79 -3.74 2.38
C LEU A 372 -13.25 -3.61 1.94
N LYS A 373 -13.84 -4.68 1.40
CA LYS A 373 -15.25 -4.72 1.04
C LYS A 373 -16.16 -4.76 2.27
N GLU A 374 -15.79 -5.48 3.33
CA GLU A 374 -16.55 -5.47 4.59
C GLU A 374 -16.55 -4.08 5.24
N LEU A 375 -15.52 -3.27 5.00
CA LEU A 375 -15.43 -1.87 5.43
C LEU A 375 -16.09 -0.88 4.45
N ASP A 376 -16.81 -1.35 3.43
CA ASP A 376 -17.41 -0.54 2.36
C ASP A 376 -16.40 0.35 1.61
N LEU A 377 -15.10 0.02 1.66
CA LEU A 377 -14.04 0.76 0.98
C LEU A 377 -13.87 0.33 -0.49
N THR A 378 -14.40 -0.82 -0.90
CA THR A 378 -14.41 -1.29 -2.31
C THR A 378 -15.61 -2.17 -2.60
N GLU A 379 -16.12 -2.12 -3.83
CA GLU A 379 -17.24 -2.98 -4.27
C GLU A 379 -16.77 -4.35 -4.79
N GLY A 380 -15.52 -4.49 -5.20
CA GLY A 380 -14.93 -5.77 -5.66
C GLY A 380 -15.53 -6.35 -6.96
N ARG A 381 -16.17 -5.54 -7.80
CA ARG A 381 -16.89 -5.98 -9.03
C ARG A 381 -16.27 -5.48 -10.34
N ALA A 382 -15.01 -5.07 -10.35
CA ALA A 382 -14.34 -4.41 -11.48
C ALA A 382 -15.05 -3.10 -11.93
N THR A 383 -15.70 -2.41 -11.00
CA THR A 383 -16.41 -1.15 -11.21
C THR A 383 -15.54 0.07 -10.99
N GLY A 384 -14.33 -0.07 -10.42
CA GLY A 384 -13.47 1.04 -10.00
C GLY A 384 -13.19 2.05 -11.11
N ILE A 385 -12.60 1.64 -12.24
CA ILE A 385 -12.33 2.56 -13.35
C ILE A 385 -13.63 3.16 -13.94
N PRO A 386 -14.70 2.40 -14.20
CA PRO A 386 -16.00 2.97 -14.57
C PRO A 386 -16.50 4.04 -13.58
N THR A 387 -16.40 3.80 -12.27
CA THR A 387 -16.81 4.74 -11.23
C THR A 387 -15.99 6.03 -11.30
N ILE A 388 -14.65 5.92 -11.41
CA ILE A 388 -13.77 7.09 -11.58
C ILE A 388 -14.22 7.92 -12.79
N GLN A 389 -14.40 7.28 -13.96
CA GLN A 389 -14.77 7.97 -15.20
C GLN A 389 -16.17 8.63 -15.08
N GLN A 390 -17.12 7.93 -14.47
CA GLN A 390 -18.46 8.47 -14.25
C GLN A 390 -18.43 9.70 -13.34
N LYS A 391 -17.70 9.64 -12.22
CA LYS A 391 -17.62 10.75 -11.27
C LYS A 391 -16.91 11.96 -11.86
N LEU A 392 -15.90 11.77 -12.69
CA LEU A 392 -15.27 12.85 -13.45
C LEU A 392 -16.25 13.47 -14.44
N GLN A 393 -17.00 12.65 -15.18
CA GLN A 393 -18.00 13.14 -16.12
C GLN A 393 -19.13 13.92 -15.41
N GLU A 394 -19.65 13.42 -14.30
CA GLU A 394 -20.66 14.10 -13.47
C GLU A 394 -20.17 15.47 -12.96
N ASN A 395 -18.86 15.59 -12.69
CA ASN A 395 -18.22 16.85 -12.25
C ASN A 395 -17.86 17.79 -13.41
N GLY A 396 -18.03 17.39 -14.67
CA GLY A 396 -17.57 18.17 -15.83
C GLY A 396 -16.05 18.15 -16.04
N SER A 397 -15.35 17.21 -15.41
CA SER A 397 -13.89 17.03 -15.54
C SER A 397 -13.54 16.22 -16.78
N PRO A 398 -12.33 16.38 -17.36
CA PRO A 398 -11.82 15.48 -18.38
C PRO A 398 -11.70 14.04 -17.86
N ARG A 399 -11.54 13.09 -18.78
CA ARG A 399 -11.41 11.66 -18.45
C ARG A 399 -10.04 11.36 -17.82
N ALA A 400 -10.03 10.44 -16.84
CA ALA A 400 -8.80 9.86 -16.34
C ALA A 400 -8.10 9.03 -17.42
N THR A 401 -6.78 9.02 -17.40
CA THR A 401 -5.92 8.20 -18.24
C THR A 401 -5.13 7.19 -17.40
N ILE A 402 -4.79 6.07 -18.01
CA ILE A 402 -4.05 4.99 -17.36
C ILE A 402 -2.83 4.66 -18.20
N GLU A 403 -1.70 4.48 -17.51
CA GLU A 403 -0.43 4.09 -18.10
C GLU A 403 0.18 2.88 -17.37
N THR A 404 0.85 2.04 -18.12
CA THR A 404 1.70 0.94 -17.65
C THR A 404 2.69 0.57 -18.75
N ASP A 405 3.78 -0.11 -18.39
CA ASP A 405 4.75 -0.65 -19.35
C ASP A 405 4.29 -2.01 -19.94
N GLU A 406 5.05 -2.53 -20.90
CA GLU A 406 4.77 -3.83 -21.53
C GLU A 406 4.93 -4.99 -20.54
N GLU A 407 5.83 -4.85 -19.57
CA GLU A 407 6.13 -5.85 -18.54
C GLU A 407 5.15 -5.80 -17.36
N ARG A 408 4.27 -4.80 -17.32
CA ARG A 408 3.28 -4.59 -16.25
C ARG A 408 3.91 -4.43 -14.87
N THR A 409 4.99 -3.64 -14.80
CA THR A 409 5.71 -3.40 -13.54
C THR A 409 5.03 -2.38 -12.66
N TYR A 410 4.29 -1.43 -13.24
CA TYR A 410 3.57 -0.38 -12.51
C TYR A 410 2.16 -0.13 -13.08
N PHE A 411 1.37 0.58 -12.31
CA PHE A 411 0.09 1.15 -12.71
C PHE A 411 0.07 2.62 -12.32
N LEU A 412 -0.11 3.49 -13.31
CA LEU A 412 -0.23 4.93 -13.13
C LEU A 412 -1.63 5.36 -13.60
N ILE A 413 -2.34 6.09 -12.77
CA ILE A 413 -3.58 6.75 -13.14
C ILE A 413 -3.44 8.25 -12.98
N ASP A 414 -3.77 9.00 -14.04
CA ASP A 414 -3.85 10.45 -14.03
C ASP A 414 -5.33 10.87 -13.91
N ILE A 415 -5.64 11.61 -12.86
CA ILE A 415 -6.95 12.18 -12.60
C ILE A 415 -6.87 13.69 -12.89
N PRO A 416 -7.44 14.17 -14.01
CA PRO A 416 -7.33 15.58 -14.39
C PRO A 416 -8.18 16.47 -13.50
N CYS A 417 -7.67 17.68 -13.29
CA CYS A 417 -8.42 18.77 -12.65
C CYS A 417 -9.62 19.18 -13.51
N ASN A 418 -10.70 19.60 -12.88
CA ASN A 418 -11.78 20.27 -13.60
C ASN A 418 -11.25 21.56 -14.22
N LEU A 419 -11.59 21.82 -15.49
CA LEU A 419 -11.04 22.93 -16.29
C LEU A 419 -11.30 24.30 -15.65
N ASP A 420 -12.40 24.46 -14.91
CA ASP A 420 -12.75 25.71 -14.22
C ASP A 420 -11.79 26.06 -13.07
N TYR A 421 -10.93 25.12 -12.67
CA TYR A 421 -9.97 25.27 -11.57
C TYR A 421 -8.51 25.31 -12.05
N ILE A 422 -8.25 25.19 -13.34
CA ILE A 422 -6.89 25.29 -13.87
C ILE A 422 -6.35 26.70 -13.64
N GLY A 423 -5.18 26.78 -12.99
CA GLY A 423 -4.57 28.05 -12.60
C GLY A 423 -5.02 28.58 -11.23
N VAL A 424 -5.93 27.89 -10.56
CA VAL A 424 -6.25 28.19 -9.17
C VAL A 424 -5.20 27.54 -8.28
N PRO A 425 -4.51 28.29 -7.41
CA PRO A 425 -3.44 27.76 -6.58
C PRO A 425 -3.91 26.62 -5.65
N ILE A 426 -3.07 25.58 -5.46
CA ILE A 426 -3.33 24.39 -4.64
C ILE A 426 -2.70 24.57 -3.24
N GLY A 427 -3.45 24.29 -2.17
CA GLY A 427 -2.94 24.22 -0.79
C GLY A 427 -3.29 25.40 0.12
N LYS A 428 -2.92 25.30 1.41
CA LYS A 428 -3.26 26.32 2.43
C LYS A 428 -2.58 27.68 2.23
N GLU A 429 -1.42 27.72 1.58
CA GLU A 429 -0.75 28.99 1.25
C GLU A 429 -1.56 29.81 0.26
N CYS A 430 -2.32 29.17 -0.61
CA CYS A 430 -3.25 29.83 -1.52
C CYS A 430 -4.36 30.62 -0.83
N LYS A 431 -4.79 30.19 0.37
CA LYS A 431 -5.76 30.99 1.13
C LYS A 431 -5.17 32.33 1.61
N LYS A 432 -3.84 32.46 1.67
CA LYS A 432 -3.17 33.74 1.96
C LYS A 432 -2.90 34.57 0.71
N GLU A 433 -2.57 33.92 -0.41
CA GLU A 433 -2.28 34.63 -1.68
C GLU A 433 -3.54 34.97 -2.47
N CYS A 434 -4.53 34.08 -2.58
CA CYS A 434 -5.85 34.43 -3.13
C CYS A 434 -6.55 35.53 -2.35
N LYS A 435 -6.27 35.69 -1.04
CA LYS A 435 -6.71 36.88 -0.31
C LYS A 435 -5.97 38.16 -0.72
N LYS A 436 -4.83 38.07 -1.41
CA LYS A 436 -4.08 39.24 -1.91
C LYS A 436 -4.40 39.61 -3.35
N GLU A 437 -4.88 38.69 -4.19
CA GLU A 437 -5.18 38.96 -5.61
C GLU A 437 -6.66 39.05 -5.98
N CYS A 438 -7.60 38.61 -5.14
CA CYS A 438 -8.96 39.09 -5.23
C CYS A 438 -8.91 40.57 -4.88
N LYS A 439 -9.02 41.47 -5.86
CA LYS A 439 -9.38 42.89 -5.62
C LYS A 439 -10.57 42.81 -4.66
N LYS A 440 -10.35 43.12 -3.38
CA LYS A 440 -11.45 43.24 -2.42
C LYS A 440 -12.29 44.40 -3.00
N GLU A 441 -13.47 44.12 -3.50
CA GLU A 441 -14.41 45.13 -3.81
C GLU A 441 -14.76 45.85 -2.52
N GLN A 442 -14.70 47.17 -2.53
CA GLN A 442 -15.10 48.01 -1.42
C GLN A 442 -16.57 47.75 -1.12
N SER A 443 -16.91 47.49 0.14
CA SER A 443 -18.31 47.31 0.53
C SER A 443 -19.09 48.59 0.26
N GLU A 444 -20.42 48.50 0.06
CA GLU A 444 -21.30 49.67 -0.08
C GLU A 444 -21.07 50.68 1.05
N LEU A 445 -20.86 50.21 2.27
CA LEU A 445 -20.56 51.08 3.41
C LEU A 445 -19.21 51.81 3.25
N GLN A 446 -18.18 51.15 2.74
CA GLN A 446 -16.86 51.72 2.51
C GLN A 446 -16.94 52.77 1.40
N MET A 447 -17.73 52.55 0.33
CA MET A 447 -17.97 53.52 -0.72
C MET A 447 -18.73 54.76 -0.21
N LEU A 448 -19.74 54.57 0.66
CA LEU A 448 -20.46 55.67 1.30
C LEU A 448 -19.54 56.48 2.22
N ILE A 449 -18.67 55.83 3.00
CA ILE A 449 -17.67 56.49 3.85
C ILE A 449 -16.72 57.34 2.97
N MET A 450 -16.22 56.76 1.87
CA MET A 450 -15.32 57.43 0.96
C MET A 450 -16.01 58.65 0.30
N GLY A 451 -17.28 58.55 -0.15
CA GLY A 451 -18.09 59.63 -0.67
C GLY A 451 -18.23 60.77 0.34
N ALA A 452 -18.64 60.48 1.56
CA ALA A 452 -18.79 61.47 2.62
C ALA A 452 -17.48 62.18 2.98
N LEU A 453 -16.34 61.48 2.96
CA LEU A 453 -15.01 62.02 3.22
C LEU A 453 -14.47 62.83 2.04
N SER A 454 -14.88 62.54 0.81
CA SER A 454 -14.56 63.34 -0.38
C SER A 454 -15.30 64.67 -0.37
N GLU A 455 -16.53 64.75 0.14
CA GLU A 455 -17.31 65.98 0.30
C GLU A 455 -16.82 66.82 1.48
N ASN A 456 -16.47 66.15 2.60
CA ASN A 456 -15.96 66.86 3.78
C ASN A 456 -14.85 66.02 4.47
N ALA A 457 -13.62 66.37 4.17
CA ALA A 457 -12.40 65.72 4.69
C ALA A 457 -12.21 65.83 6.22
N LYS A 458 -12.95 66.69 6.90
CA LYS A 458 -12.81 66.90 8.35
C LYS A 458 -13.80 66.14 9.21
N LEU A 459 -14.67 65.32 8.61
CA LEU A 459 -15.63 64.53 9.35
C LEU A 459 -14.94 63.62 10.37
N THR A 460 -15.49 63.62 11.59
CA THR A 460 -15.03 62.78 12.68
C THR A 460 -15.75 61.43 12.69
N ILE A 461 -15.18 60.42 13.36
CA ILE A 461 -15.80 59.10 13.50
C ILE A 461 -17.22 59.18 14.08
N PRO A 462 -17.51 59.96 15.13
CA PRO A 462 -18.87 60.12 15.64
C PRO A 462 -19.85 60.77 14.67
N GLU A 463 -19.40 61.69 13.84
CA GLU A 463 -20.22 62.36 12.78
C GLU A 463 -20.57 61.37 11.68
N LEU A 464 -19.57 60.63 11.15
CA LEU A 464 -19.80 59.53 10.20
C LEU A 464 -20.75 58.46 10.74
N ALA A 465 -20.59 58.08 12.01
CA ALA A 465 -21.46 57.12 12.67
C ALA A 465 -22.93 57.61 12.75
N ARG A 466 -23.12 58.88 13.00
CA ARG A 466 -24.44 59.49 13.05
C ARG A 466 -25.08 59.66 11.67
N MET A 467 -24.30 60.07 10.67
CA MET A 467 -24.75 60.20 9.29
C MET A 467 -25.20 58.87 8.66
N MET A 468 -24.50 57.80 8.99
CA MET A 468 -24.75 56.46 8.42
C MET A 468 -25.61 55.55 9.30
N GLY A 469 -26.02 56.03 10.48
CA GLY A 469 -26.83 55.23 11.42
C GLY A 469 -26.13 53.97 11.98
N ILE A 470 -24.77 53.99 12.03
CA ILE A 470 -23.96 52.83 12.41
C ILE A 470 -23.08 53.15 13.62
N SER A 471 -22.69 52.16 14.39
CA SER A 471 -21.88 52.36 15.59
C SER A 471 -20.48 52.93 15.24
N ALA A 472 -19.99 53.85 16.10
CA ALA A 472 -18.64 54.44 15.94
C ALA A 472 -17.54 53.39 15.89
N ARG A 473 -17.71 52.24 16.53
CA ARG A 473 -16.79 51.11 16.51
C ARG A 473 -16.70 50.48 15.07
N LYS A 474 -17.87 50.29 14.43
CA LYS A 474 -17.95 49.75 13.07
C LYS A 474 -17.32 50.74 12.08
N ILE A 475 -17.62 52.03 12.14
CA ILE A 475 -17.00 53.07 11.30
C ILE A 475 -15.46 53.08 11.49
N SER A 476 -14.98 52.97 12.74
CA SER A 476 -13.54 52.89 12.99
C SER A 476 -12.87 51.68 12.36
N GLN A 477 -13.55 50.52 12.35
CA GLN A 477 -13.06 49.32 11.66
C GLN A 477 -12.99 49.48 10.16
N GLU A 478 -14.02 50.08 9.53
CA GLU A 478 -14.06 50.29 8.09
C GLU A 478 -13.00 51.34 7.65
N LEU A 479 -12.82 52.42 8.41
CA LEU A 479 -11.77 53.40 8.16
C LEU A 479 -10.37 52.78 8.25
N LYS A 480 -10.16 51.89 9.21
CA LYS A 480 -8.89 51.15 9.35
C LYS A 480 -8.67 50.22 8.17
N SER A 481 -9.70 49.51 7.70
CA SER A 481 -9.65 48.67 6.49
C SER A 481 -9.32 49.48 5.25
N LEU A 482 -9.95 50.65 5.05
CA LEU A 482 -9.67 51.59 3.95
C LEU A 482 -8.23 52.14 3.96
N GLN A 483 -7.65 52.30 5.16
CA GLN A 483 -6.25 52.73 5.32
C GLN A 483 -5.23 51.64 5.12
N GLU A 484 -5.44 50.49 5.79
CA GLU A 484 -4.43 49.40 5.91
C GLU A 484 -4.58 48.37 4.79
N GLU A 485 -5.83 48.04 4.38
CA GLU A 485 -6.07 46.96 3.42
C GLU A 485 -6.24 47.48 2.00
N PHE A 486 -7.00 48.56 1.81
CA PHE A 486 -7.26 49.15 0.49
C PHE A 486 -6.27 50.24 0.11
N GLN A 487 -5.64 50.89 1.09
CA GLN A 487 -4.68 52.01 0.92
C GLN A 487 -5.24 53.20 0.10
N VAL A 488 -6.57 53.36 0.12
CA VAL A 488 -7.29 54.43 -0.60
C VAL A 488 -7.60 55.62 0.29
N LEU A 489 -7.27 55.57 1.57
CA LEU A 489 -7.57 56.62 2.53
C LEU A 489 -6.34 56.86 3.42
N LYS A 490 -5.99 58.11 3.64
CA LYS A 490 -4.90 58.53 4.54
C LYS A 490 -5.38 59.61 5.48
N ARG A 491 -4.91 59.63 6.72
CA ARG A 491 -5.19 60.70 7.66
C ARG A 491 -3.96 61.57 7.80
N GLU A 492 -4.10 62.87 7.55
CA GLU A 492 -3.04 63.89 7.69
C GLU A 492 -3.36 64.88 8.80
N GLY A 493 -2.30 65.38 9.49
CA GLY A 493 -2.43 66.32 10.58
C GLY A 493 -2.50 65.71 11.98
N GLY A 494 -2.56 66.54 13.03
CA GLY A 494 -2.57 66.12 14.43
C GLY A 494 -3.92 65.64 14.94
N ARG A 495 -3.98 65.13 16.18
CA ARG A 495 -5.22 64.55 16.78
C ARG A 495 -6.41 65.51 16.78
N LYS A 496 -6.22 66.83 16.91
CA LYS A 496 -7.30 67.86 16.99
C LYS A 496 -7.64 68.49 15.63
N ASN A 497 -6.70 68.62 14.70
CA ASN A 497 -6.86 69.33 13.43
C ASN A 497 -6.54 68.43 12.21
N GLY A 498 -6.62 67.10 12.35
CA GLY A 498 -6.39 66.18 11.24
C GLY A 498 -7.58 66.08 10.30
N TYR A 499 -7.27 65.82 9.03
CA TYR A 499 -8.24 65.61 7.98
C TYR A 499 -7.94 64.32 7.21
N TRP A 500 -8.93 63.84 6.47
CA TRP A 500 -8.85 62.62 5.67
C TRP A 500 -8.51 62.99 4.21
N VAL A 501 -7.59 62.25 3.63
CA VAL A 501 -7.20 62.37 2.23
C VAL A 501 -7.61 61.10 1.52
N VAL A 502 -8.52 61.23 0.56
CA VAL A 502 -8.92 60.15 -0.34
C VAL A 502 -7.89 60.04 -1.45
N LEU A 503 -7.25 58.91 -1.60
CA LEU A 503 -6.24 58.63 -2.61
C LEU A 503 -6.96 58.02 -3.82
N ASN A 504 -7.12 58.78 -4.92
CA ASN A 504 -7.59 58.21 -6.18
C ASN A 504 -6.48 57.35 -6.79
N HIS A 505 -6.67 56.06 -6.86
CA HIS A 505 -5.94 55.24 -7.80
C HIS A 505 -6.69 55.37 -9.15
N ASP A 506 -6.23 56.20 -10.03
CA ASP A 506 -6.63 56.19 -11.43
C ASP A 506 -6.19 54.82 -12.02
N VAL A 507 -7.18 54.02 -12.47
CA VAL A 507 -7.28 52.88 -13.39
C VAL A 507 -6.05 52.02 -13.61
#